data_a84efcc25b631005ee389e2f76ac70b8
#
_entry.id   a84efcc25b631005ee389e2f76ac70b8
#
_cell.length_a   1.000
_cell.length_b   1.000
_cell.length_c   1.000
_cell.angle_alpha   90.00
_cell.angle_beta   90.00
_cell.angle_gamma   90.00
#
_symmetry.space_group_name_H-M   'P 1'
#
loop_
_entity.id
_entity.type
_entity.pdbx_description
1 polymer ?
#
loop_
_entity_poly.entity_id
_entity_poly.type
_entity_poly.pdbx_seq_one_letter_code
_entity_poly.pdbx_strand_id
1 'polypeptide(L)'
;EVEIIENPSFLNSKEDLKVYFQDKKHYHQTDFYKQQRISRNILLENGKPVGGKWTFDTENRKKYPKNKKSPSISFPQNNRFYEEAKVYVSENFGNHYGELTDYQIYPTTISEAEIWLENFLENRFLEFGIYEDSIVEQEHFLHHSVLSPLMNIGFLTPNYIIEKSIEFAQKNEIPLNSLEGFIRQILGWREFIRGIYLYKGSFERTRNFWNHQRKIPKSFYDGTTGIAPIDKTIKKILKTGYAHHIERL
;
A
#
# COMPACT_ATOMS: atom_id res chain seq x y z
N GLU A 1 -31.21 19.91 8.69
CA GLU A 1 -30.31 19.87 7.55
C GLU A 1 -29.34 18.71 7.74
N VAL A 2 -29.07 17.95 6.68
CA VAL A 2 -28.10 16.86 6.67
C VAL A 2 -26.82 17.39 6.04
N GLU A 3 -25.71 17.40 6.77
CA GLU A 3 -24.40 17.74 6.25
C GLU A 3 -23.72 16.49 5.70
N ILE A 4 -23.25 16.55 4.46
CA ILE A 4 -22.47 15.46 3.85
C ILE A 4 -20.99 15.79 4.03
N ILE A 5 -20.32 14.97 4.83
CA ILE A 5 -18.87 15.10 5.07
C ILE A 5 -18.13 14.12 4.14
N GLU A 6 -17.12 14.63 3.42
CA GLU A 6 -16.24 13.82 2.59
C GLU A 6 -15.38 12.86 3.44
N ASN A 7 -15.12 11.68 2.90
CA ASN A 7 -14.35 10.66 3.60
C ASN A 7 -12.85 11.04 3.65
N PRO A 8 -12.27 11.33 4.83
CA PRO A 8 -10.87 11.75 4.97
C PRO A 8 -9.86 10.65 4.64
N SER A 9 -10.30 9.41 4.49
CA SER A 9 -9.44 8.29 4.08
C SER A 9 -9.00 8.37 2.62
N PHE A 10 -9.46 9.38 1.86
CA PHE A 10 -9.06 9.63 0.49
C PHE A 10 -8.80 11.12 0.26
N LEU A 11 -7.95 11.42 -0.73
CA LEU A 11 -7.57 12.79 -1.08
C LEU A 11 -8.57 13.48 -2.02
N ASN A 12 -9.26 12.70 -2.84
CA ASN A 12 -10.19 13.23 -3.83
C ASN A 12 -11.63 13.05 -3.36
N SER A 13 -12.46 14.05 -3.59
CA SER A 13 -13.92 13.91 -3.59
C SER A 13 -14.39 13.08 -4.79
N LYS A 14 -15.67 12.76 -4.86
CA LYS A 14 -16.25 12.15 -6.07
C LYS A 14 -16.18 13.10 -7.27
N GLU A 15 -16.36 14.38 -7.03
CA GLU A 15 -16.33 15.44 -8.02
C GLU A 15 -14.92 15.61 -8.62
N ASP A 16 -13.88 15.56 -7.77
CA ASP A 16 -12.48 15.58 -8.24
C ASP A 16 -12.18 14.39 -9.17
N LEU A 17 -12.62 13.20 -8.79
CA LEU A 17 -12.44 12.00 -9.61
C LEU A 17 -13.23 12.06 -10.90
N LYS A 18 -14.43 12.68 -10.89
CA LYS A 18 -15.27 12.85 -12.07
C LYS A 18 -14.54 13.56 -13.20
N VAL A 19 -13.77 14.60 -12.89
CA VAL A 19 -12.98 15.36 -13.87
C VAL A 19 -12.06 14.49 -14.71
N TYR A 20 -11.49 13.42 -14.10
CA TYR A 20 -10.60 12.52 -14.82
C TYR A 20 -11.33 11.31 -15.43
N PHE A 21 -12.33 10.73 -14.77
CA PHE A 21 -12.88 9.43 -15.10
C PHE A 21 -14.13 9.45 -15.97
N GLN A 22 -14.95 10.53 -15.94
CA GLN A 22 -16.32 10.48 -16.47
C GLN A 22 -16.39 10.14 -17.96
N ASP A 23 -15.60 10.81 -18.81
CA ASP A 23 -15.74 10.75 -20.28
C ASP A 23 -14.61 9.98 -20.98
N LYS A 24 -13.73 9.36 -20.20
CA LYS A 24 -12.60 8.61 -20.77
C LYS A 24 -12.96 7.16 -21.09
N LYS A 25 -12.50 6.69 -22.25
CA LYS A 25 -12.58 5.29 -22.67
C LYS A 25 -11.42 4.46 -22.10
N HIS A 26 -10.25 5.08 -21.92
CA HIS A 26 -9.04 4.46 -21.40
C HIS A 26 -8.49 5.29 -20.25
N TYR A 27 -8.01 4.60 -19.22
CA TYR A 27 -7.50 5.20 -18.01
C TYR A 27 -6.01 4.89 -17.87
N HIS A 28 -5.19 5.93 -17.70
CA HIS A 28 -3.74 5.80 -17.52
C HIS A 28 -3.34 6.37 -16.16
N GLN A 29 -2.82 5.53 -15.29
CA GLN A 29 -2.43 5.92 -13.94
C GLN A 29 -1.42 7.07 -13.94
N THR A 30 -0.45 7.07 -14.85
CA THR A 30 0.56 8.14 -14.95
C THR A 30 -0.04 9.50 -15.27
N ASP A 31 -1.04 9.55 -16.14
CA ASP A 31 -1.71 10.83 -16.50
C ASP A 31 -2.56 11.33 -15.33
N PHE A 32 -3.26 10.43 -14.64
CA PHE A 32 -3.98 10.75 -13.42
C PHE A 32 -3.02 11.30 -12.35
N TYR A 33 -1.93 10.62 -12.10
CA TYR A 33 -0.93 11.03 -11.11
C TYR A 33 -0.32 12.41 -11.42
N LYS A 34 0.03 12.68 -12.69
CA LYS A 34 0.50 14.02 -13.09
C LYS A 34 -0.54 15.10 -12.78
N GLN A 35 -1.82 14.86 -13.12
CA GLN A 35 -2.91 15.77 -12.82
C GLN A 35 -3.03 16.00 -11.30
N GLN A 36 -2.95 14.96 -10.50
CA GLN A 36 -3.00 15.06 -9.03
C GLN A 36 -1.84 15.86 -8.45
N ARG A 37 -0.62 15.68 -8.96
CA ARG A 37 0.54 16.49 -8.55
C ARG A 37 0.35 17.96 -8.86
N ILE A 38 -0.17 18.29 -10.06
CA ILE A 38 -0.42 19.67 -10.48
C ILE A 38 -1.51 20.30 -9.63
N SER A 39 -2.66 19.66 -9.47
CA SER A 39 -3.80 20.23 -8.74
C SER A 39 -3.52 20.47 -7.25
N ARG A 40 -2.60 19.69 -6.66
CA ARG A 40 -2.24 19.76 -5.24
C ARG A 40 -0.89 20.44 -4.98
N ASN A 41 -0.20 20.87 -6.03
CA ASN A 41 1.15 21.46 -5.96
C ASN A 41 2.16 20.56 -5.21
N ILE A 42 2.10 19.24 -5.41
CA ILE A 42 2.98 18.28 -4.73
C ILE A 42 4.19 17.97 -5.60
N LEU A 43 5.41 18.11 -5.04
CA LEU A 43 6.71 17.93 -5.69
C LEU A 43 6.83 18.74 -6.99
N LEU A 44 6.36 19.98 -6.95
CA LEU A 44 6.48 20.94 -8.05
C LEU A 44 7.29 22.16 -7.61
N GLU A 45 8.10 22.68 -8.54
CA GLU A 45 8.77 23.97 -8.47
C GLU A 45 8.46 24.76 -9.73
N ASN A 46 7.89 25.96 -9.58
CA ASN A 46 7.50 26.82 -10.70
C ASN A 46 6.64 26.09 -11.74
N GLY A 47 5.73 25.23 -11.31
CA GLY A 47 4.83 24.43 -12.16
C GLY A 47 5.50 23.26 -12.87
N LYS A 48 6.80 22.99 -12.62
CA LYS A 48 7.53 21.86 -13.19
C LYS A 48 7.82 20.80 -12.12
N PRO A 49 7.92 19.53 -12.49
CA PRO A 49 8.23 18.48 -11.50
C PRO A 49 9.65 18.65 -10.96
N VAL A 50 9.79 18.56 -9.63
CA VAL A 50 11.09 18.52 -8.95
C VAL A 50 11.93 17.41 -9.56
N GLY A 51 13.22 17.69 -9.83
CA GLY A 51 14.13 16.76 -10.49
C GLY A 51 13.85 16.56 -11.99
N GLY A 52 12.99 17.38 -12.61
CA GLY A 52 12.73 17.39 -14.05
C GLY A 52 11.92 16.21 -14.60
N LYS A 53 11.50 15.27 -13.76
CA LYS A 53 10.75 14.06 -14.16
C LYS A 53 9.46 13.93 -13.38
N TRP A 54 8.40 13.43 -14.04
CA TRP A 54 7.13 13.14 -13.38
C TRP A 54 7.16 11.86 -12.54
N THR A 55 8.03 10.91 -12.86
CA THR A 55 8.20 9.66 -12.14
C THR A 55 9.63 9.16 -12.23
N PHE A 56 10.11 8.51 -11.18
CA PHE A 56 11.42 7.85 -11.07
C PHE A 56 11.31 6.33 -11.06
N ASP A 57 10.18 5.76 -11.48
CA ASP A 57 9.88 4.33 -11.46
C ASP A 57 10.99 3.45 -12.07
N THR A 58 11.64 3.91 -13.14
CA THR A 58 12.76 3.17 -13.77
C THR A 58 14.00 3.06 -12.88
N GLU A 59 14.12 3.89 -11.85
CA GLU A 59 15.23 3.89 -10.89
C GLU A 59 14.93 2.96 -9.70
N ASN A 60 13.67 2.52 -9.55
CA ASN A 60 13.13 1.82 -8.38
C ASN A 60 13.05 0.29 -8.53
N ARG A 61 13.86 -0.29 -9.42
CA ARG A 61 13.80 -1.74 -9.77
C ARG A 61 15.12 -2.45 -9.53
N LYS A 62 15.87 -2.06 -8.50
CA LYS A 62 17.15 -2.71 -8.21
C LYS A 62 16.94 -4.02 -7.46
N LYS A 63 17.76 -5.01 -7.82
CA LYS A 63 17.81 -6.28 -7.09
C LYS A 63 18.40 -6.06 -5.69
N TYR A 64 17.78 -6.68 -4.70
CA TYR A 64 18.28 -6.64 -3.32
C TYR A 64 19.63 -7.37 -3.22
N PRO A 65 20.69 -6.74 -2.66
CA PRO A 65 22.00 -7.37 -2.54
C PRO A 65 21.95 -8.58 -1.60
N LYS A 66 22.58 -9.68 -1.98
CA LYS A 66 22.56 -10.94 -1.20
C LYS A 66 23.07 -10.80 0.24
N ASN A 67 24.05 -9.93 0.46
CA ASN A 67 24.69 -9.74 1.77
C ASN A 67 24.17 -8.51 2.53
N LYS A 68 23.14 -7.83 2.00
CA LYS A 68 22.55 -6.66 2.65
C LYS A 68 21.58 -7.12 3.70
N LYS A 69 21.80 -6.67 4.94
CA LYS A 69 20.84 -6.89 6.03
C LYS A 69 19.56 -6.11 5.74
N SER A 70 18.41 -6.78 5.91
CA SER A 70 17.10 -6.13 5.83
C SER A 70 16.92 -5.12 6.96
N PRO A 71 16.14 -4.05 6.74
CA PRO A 71 15.83 -3.10 7.80
C PRO A 71 15.04 -3.77 8.93
N SER A 72 15.32 -3.34 10.15
CA SER A 72 14.56 -3.80 11.32
C SER A 72 13.15 -3.20 11.33
N ILE A 73 12.18 -3.98 11.79
CA ILE A 73 10.80 -3.54 11.98
C ILE A 73 10.48 -3.68 13.47
N SER A 74 10.03 -2.58 14.08
CA SER A 74 9.52 -2.60 15.45
C SER A 74 8.02 -2.84 15.40
N PHE A 75 7.61 -4.04 15.81
CA PHE A 75 6.19 -4.37 15.93
C PHE A 75 5.58 -3.73 17.19
N PRO A 76 4.27 -3.40 17.15
CA PRO A 76 3.56 -2.98 18.35
C PRO A 76 3.63 -4.04 19.45
N GLN A 77 3.53 -3.63 20.70
CA GLN A 77 3.38 -4.57 21.79
C GLN A 77 1.93 -5.03 21.88
N ASN A 78 1.73 -6.29 22.26
CA ASN A 78 0.39 -6.81 22.48
C ASN A 78 -0.36 -5.93 23.50
N ASN A 79 -1.59 -5.58 23.14
CA ASN A 79 -2.47 -4.80 24.00
C ASN A 79 -3.86 -5.48 24.10
N ARG A 80 -4.73 -4.93 24.95
CA ARG A 80 -6.05 -5.50 25.22
C ARG A 80 -6.90 -5.69 23.95
N PHE A 81 -6.80 -4.78 22.98
CA PHE A 81 -7.59 -4.84 21.76
C PHE A 81 -7.16 -6.03 20.89
N TYR A 82 -5.85 -6.26 20.82
CA TYR A 82 -5.30 -7.42 20.11
C TYR A 82 -5.72 -8.74 20.78
N GLU A 83 -5.62 -8.84 22.11
CA GLU A 83 -6.00 -10.05 22.83
C GLU A 83 -7.50 -10.33 22.74
N GLU A 84 -8.38 -9.33 22.88
CA GLU A 84 -9.82 -9.45 22.65
C GLU A 84 -10.15 -9.93 21.22
N ALA A 85 -9.51 -9.33 20.20
CA ALA A 85 -9.69 -9.73 18.81
C ALA A 85 -9.21 -11.16 18.54
N LYS A 86 -8.08 -11.57 19.14
CA LYS A 86 -7.51 -12.91 19.02
C LYS A 86 -8.47 -13.96 19.55
N VAL A 87 -9.07 -13.74 20.74
CA VAL A 87 -10.09 -14.62 21.32
C VAL A 87 -11.30 -14.69 20.39
N TYR A 88 -11.85 -13.55 19.99
CA TYR A 88 -13.03 -13.50 19.11
C TYR A 88 -12.80 -14.24 17.78
N VAL A 89 -11.65 -14.02 17.13
CA VAL A 89 -11.31 -14.68 15.87
C VAL A 89 -11.13 -16.19 16.06
N SER A 90 -10.49 -16.61 17.16
CA SER A 90 -10.32 -18.04 17.47
C SER A 90 -11.65 -18.75 17.64
N GLU A 91 -12.59 -18.14 18.36
CA GLU A 91 -13.91 -18.73 18.65
C GLU A 91 -14.85 -18.76 17.42
N ASN A 92 -14.83 -17.70 16.61
CA ASN A 92 -15.80 -17.53 15.53
C ASN A 92 -15.26 -17.90 14.14
N PHE A 93 -13.95 -17.86 13.94
CA PHE A 93 -13.28 -18.03 12.64
C PHE A 93 -12.10 -19.02 12.65
N GLY A 94 -11.94 -19.82 13.72
CA GLY A 94 -10.81 -20.74 13.89
C GLY A 94 -10.67 -21.80 12.77
N ASN A 95 -11.72 -22.04 11.99
CA ASN A 95 -11.71 -22.95 10.84
C ASN A 95 -11.50 -22.27 9.49
N HIS A 96 -11.28 -20.95 9.47
CA HIS A 96 -11.01 -20.19 8.25
C HIS A 96 -9.53 -20.19 7.91
N TYR A 97 -9.20 -19.72 6.70
CA TYR A 97 -7.81 -19.54 6.27
C TYR A 97 -7.11 -18.46 7.08
N GLY A 98 -5.83 -18.65 7.32
CA GLY A 98 -4.98 -17.75 8.08
C GLY A 98 -4.55 -18.32 9.42
N GLU A 99 -3.53 -17.70 9.99
CA GLU A 99 -2.94 -18.09 11.27
C GLU A 99 -3.03 -16.91 12.25
N LEU A 100 -3.33 -17.20 13.50
CA LEU A 100 -3.19 -16.21 14.58
C LEU A 100 -1.73 -16.20 15.04
N THR A 101 -1.13 -15.02 15.07
CA THR A 101 0.22 -14.84 15.61
C THR A 101 0.18 -14.66 17.13
N ASP A 102 1.32 -14.92 17.82
CA ASP A 102 1.44 -14.64 19.24
C ASP A 102 1.87 -13.21 19.55
N TYR A 103 2.11 -12.41 18.51
CA TYR A 103 2.48 -11.01 18.60
C TYR A 103 1.65 -10.17 17.64
N GLN A 104 1.39 -8.94 18.04
CA GLN A 104 0.66 -7.96 17.26
C GLN A 104 1.51 -7.50 16.06
N ILE A 105 1.01 -7.70 14.84
CA ILE A 105 1.70 -7.28 13.63
C ILE A 105 1.33 -5.83 13.27
N TYR A 106 0.06 -5.47 13.42
CA TYR A 106 -0.48 -4.18 13.00
C TYR A 106 -0.87 -3.32 14.20
N PRO A 107 -0.65 -2.00 14.12
CA PRO A 107 -1.19 -1.04 15.08
C PRO A 107 -2.70 -1.19 15.28
N THR A 108 -3.16 -1.07 16.52
CA THR A 108 -4.57 -1.13 16.92
C THR A 108 -5.07 0.18 17.52
N THR A 109 -4.20 1.18 17.59
CA THR A 109 -4.52 2.55 18.04
C THR A 109 -3.90 3.58 17.11
N ILE A 110 -4.43 4.82 17.14
CA ILE A 110 -3.90 5.93 16.35
C ILE A 110 -2.44 6.24 16.75
N SER A 111 -2.14 6.28 18.03
CA SER A 111 -0.77 6.54 18.51
C SER A 111 0.22 5.49 18.05
N GLU A 112 -0.15 4.20 18.07
CA GLU A 112 0.69 3.13 17.52
C GLU A 112 0.87 3.28 16.00
N ALA A 113 -0.16 3.74 15.29
CA ALA A 113 -0.09 3.97 13.85
C ALA A 113 0.85 5.14 13.49
N GLU A 114 0.87 6.20 14.29
CA GLU A 114 1.82 7.31 14.15
C GLU A 114 3.26 6.85 14.39
N ILE A 115 3.51 6.09 15.46
CA ILE A 115 4.82 5.48 15.74
C ILE A 115 5.25 4.54 14.59
N TRP A 116 4.31 3.80 14.01
CA TRP A 116 4.59 2.93 12.85
C TRP A 116 5.02 3.72 11.62
N LEU A 117 4.38 4.86 11.35
CA LEU A 117 4.78 5.78 10.28
C LEU A 117 6.17 6.34 10.53
N GLU A 118 6.46 6.83 11.74
CA GLU A 118 7.77 7.34 12.12
C GLU A 118 8.87 6.28 11.95
N ASN A 119 8.62 5.06 12.43
CA ASN A 119 9.55 3.93 12.24
C ASN A 119 9.81 3.62 10.76
N PHE A 120 8.80 3.73 9.89
CA PHE A 120 9.00 3.59 8.46
C PHE A 120 9.89 4.70 7.90
N LEU A 121 9.61 5.95 8.23
CA LEU A 121 10.35 7.11 7.74
C LEU A 121 11.83 7.04 8.16
N GLU A 122 12.11 6.68 9.40
CA GLU A 122 13.47 6.61 9.95
C GLU A 122 14.30 5.44 9.40
N ASN A 123 13.70 4.26 9.27
CA ASN A 123 14.47 3.03 9.06
C ASN A 123 14.38 2.46 7.65
N ARG A 124 13.37 2.82 6.84
CA ARG A 124 13.07 2.16 5.57
C ARG A 124 12.91 3.12 4.40
N PHE A 125 12.58 4.39 4.66
CA PHE A 125 12.22 5.35 3.61
C PHE A 125 13.40 5.73 2.72
N LEU A 126 14.61 5.84 3.27
CA LEU A 126 15.81 6.20 2.52
C LEU A 126 16.02 5.31 1.28
N GLU A 127 15.80 4.00 1.42
CA GLU A 127 16.00 3.03 0.36
C GLU A 127 14.69 2.44 -0.19
N PHE A 128 13.55 3.00 0.19
CA PHE A 128 12.25 2.57 -0.29
C PHE A 128 12.21 2.53 -1.82
N GLY A 129 12.59 3.64 -2.49
CA GLY A 129 12.53 3.75 -3.92
C GLY A 129 13.31 2.64 -4.62
N ILE A 130 14.59 2.54 -4.33
CA ILE A 130 15.48 1.62 -5.06
C ILE A 130 15.11 0.14 -4.89
N TYR A 131 14.44 -0.24 -3.79
CA TYR A 131 14.06 -1.62 -3.48
C TYR A 131 12.54 -1.83 -3.42
N GLU A 132 11.74 -0.91 -3.94
CA GLU A 132 10.28 -0.99 -3.97
C GLU A 132 9.78 -2.31 -4.58
N ASP A 133 10.43 -2.78 -5.66
CA ASP A 133 10.06 -3.99 -6.39
C ASP A 133 10.87 -5.23 -5.98
N SER A 134 11.70 -5.14 -4.94
CA SER A 134 12.54 -6.26 -4.53
C SER A 134 11.77 -7.31 -3.73
N ILE A 135 12.06 -8.59 -3.99
CA ILE A 135 11.57 -9.73 -3.20
C ILE A 135 12.77 -10.42 -2.56
N VAL A 136 12.67 -10.71 -1.26
CA VAL A 136 13.61 -11.55 -0.52
C VAL A 136 12.82 -12.64 0.18
N GLU A 137 13.21 -13.87 -0.05
CA GLU A 137 12.45 -15.07 0.32
C GLU A 137 12.04 -15.12 1.80
N GLN A 138 12.94 -14.73 2.70
CA GLN A 138 12.73 -14.79 4.16
C GLN A 138 12.11 -13.51 4.74
N GLU A 139 11.99 -12.44 3.93
CA GLU A 139 11.52 -11.16 4.39
C GLU A 139 10.06 -10.94 4.01
N HIS A 140 9.28 -10.39 4.94
CA HIS A 140 7.85 -10.11 4.72
C HIS A 140 7.61 -8.69 4.25
N PHE A 141 8.36 -7.72 4.77
CA PHE A 141 8.06 -6.30 4.60
C PHE A 141 9.16 -5.51 3.91
N LEU A 142 10.43 -5.92 4.02
CA LEU A 142 11.60 -5.19 3.49
C LEU A 142 11.48 -3.67 3.75
N HIS A 143 11.52 -2.88 2.69
CA HIS A 143 11.41 -1.41 2.74
C HIS A 143 9.96 -0.90 2.65
N HIS A 144 8.94 -1.79 2.58
CA HIS A 144 7.55 -1.36 2.49
C HIS A 144 7.05 -0.73 3.79
N SER A 145 6.19 0.28 3.66
CA SER A 145 5.62 1.02 4.80
C SER A 145 4.58 0.23 5.59
N VAL A 146 3.83 -0.65 4.90
CA VAL A 146 2.71 -1.42 5.47
C VAL A 146 1.62 -0.52 6.08
N LEU A 147 1.40 0.66 5.50
CA LEU A 147 0.42 1.65 5.99
C LEU A 147 -0.99 1.45 5.43
N SER A 148 -1.16 0.59 4.41
CA SER A 148 -2.47 0.39 3.77
C SER A 148 -3.58 -0.04 4.74
N PRO A 149 -3.37 -0.99 5.69
CA PRO A 149 -4.38 -1.33 6.68
C PRO A 149 -4.79 -0.11 7.53
N LEU A 150 -3.82 0.71 7.96
CA LEU A 150 -4.04 1.86 8.82
C LEU A 150 -4.79 3.00 8.12
N MET A 151 -4.53 3.21 6.82
CA MET A 151 -5.31 4.13 6.00
C MET A 151 -6.73 3.62 5.76
N ASN A 152 -6.90 2.32 5.57
CA ASN A 152 -8.21 1.74 5.25
C ASN A 152 -9.19 1.79 6.43
N ILE A 153 -8.69 1.74 7.67
CA ILE A 153 -9.50 1.89 8.89
C ILE A 153 -9.55 3.33 9.41
N GLY A 154 -8.84 4.26 8.77
CA GLY A 154 -8.87 5.69 9.11
C GLY A 154 -7.98 6.10 10.28
N PHE A 155 -7.04 5.27 10.74
CA PHE A 155 -6.08 5.66 11.79
C PHE A 155 -5.09 6.72 11.30
N LEU A 156 -4.69 6.62 10.02
CA LEU A 156 -3.88 7.62 9.35
C LEU A 156 -4.57 8.08 8.07
N THR A 157 -4.63 9.37 7.84
CA THR A 157 -5.14 9.90 6.58
C THR A 157 -4.03 9.97 5.51
N PRO A 158 -4.36 9.81 4.23
CA PRO A 158 -3.37 9.96 3.15
C PRO A 158 -2.70 11.34 3.16
N ASN A 159 -3.44 12.38 3.49
CA ASN A 159 -2.89 13.74 3.57
C ASN A 159 -1.81 13.85 4.64
N TYR A 160 -2.09 13.36 5.86
CA TYR A 160 -1.15 13.33 6.96
C TYR A 160 0.14 12.57 6.61
N ILE A 161 0.01 11.40 5.98
CA ILE A 161 1.17 10.60 5.56
C ILE A 161 2.02 11.33 4.53
N ILE A 162 1.39 11.95 3.51
CA ILE A 162 2.12 12.71 2.47
C ILE A 162 2.86 13.91 3.08
N GLU A 163 2.19 14.70 3.93
CA GLU A 163 2.79 15.85 4.61
C GLU A 163 3.99 15.43 5.45
N LYS A 164 3.83 14.41 6.31
CA LYS A 164 4.92 13.88 7.14
C LYS A 164 6.08 13.34 6.32
N SER A 165 5.81 12.68 5.20
CA SER A 165 6.86 12.16 4.31
C SER A 165 7.65 13.27 3.63
N ILE A 166 6.99 14.35 3.20
CA ILE A 166 7.65 15.51 2.58
C ILE A 166 8.49 16.25 3.64
N GLU A 167 7.92 16.52 4.83
CA GLU A 167 8.65 17.16 5.92
C GLU A 167 9.90 16.34 6.32
N PHE A 168 9.75 15.03 6.46
CA PHE A 168 10.87 14.16 6.81
C PHE A 168 11.94 14.14 5.73
N ALA A 169 11.53 14.06 4.47
CA ALA A 169 12.45 14.03 3.33
C ALA A 169 13.27 15.31 3.21
N GLN A 170 12.67 16.48 3.48
CA GLN A 170 13.37 17.77 3.47
C GLN A 170 14.41 17.89 4.58
N LYS A 171 14.14 17.30 5.76
CA LYS A 171 15.03 17.36 6.92
C LYS A 171 16.17 16.34 6.86
N ASN A 172 15.97 15.21 6.20
CA ASN A 172 16.86 14.05 6.23
C ASN A 172 17.45 13.67 4.87
N GLU A 173 17.40 14.58 3.89
CA GLU A 173 17.98 14.40 2.55
C GLU A 173 17.56 13.08 1.87
N ILE A 174 16.28 12.71 2.00
CA ILE A 174 15.76 11.49 1.37
C ILE A 174 15.84 11.60 -0.16
N PRO A 175 16.39 10.60 -0.86
CA PRO A 175 16.47 10.61 -2.32
C PRO A 175 15.11 10.81 -2.97
N LEU A 176 15.08 11.61 -4.02
CA LEU A 176 13.82 11.99 -4.70
C LEU A 176 13.08 10.79 -5.28
N ASN A 177 13.78 9.74 -5.72
CA ASN A 177 13.17 8.52 -6.21
C ASN A 177 12.44 7.75 -5.09
N SER A 178 12.91 7.81 -3.84
CA SER A 178 12.19 7.24 -2.69
C SER A 178 10.98 8.10 -2.31
N LEU A 179 11.13 9.41 -2.22
CA LEU A 179 10.04 10.33 -1.90
C LEU A 179 8.93 10.29 -2.97
N GLU A 180 9.29 10.48 -4.23
CA GLU A 180 8.31 10.45 -5.34
C GLU A 180 7.67 9.07 -5.45
N GLY A 181 8.46 8.00 -5.40
CA GLY A 181 7.97 6.63 -5.48
C GLY A 181 6.92 6.35 -4.40
N PHE A 182 7.18 6.76 -3.16
CA PHE A 182 6.24 6.57 -2.06
C PHE A 182 4.96 7.41 -2.20
N ILE A 183 5.10 8.71 -2.52
CA ILE A 183 3.93 9.58 -2.76
C ILE A 183 3.09 9.05 -3.92
N ARG A 184 3.70 8.51 -4.97
CA ARG A 184 3.01 7.94 -6.12
C ARG A 184 2.13 6.74 -5.74
N GLN A 185 2.49 5.94 -4.74
CA GLN A 185 1.63 4.85 -4.27
C GLN A 185 0.34 5.39 -3.64
N ILE A 186 0.40 6.50 -2.93
CA ILE A 186 -0.75 7.09 -2.23
C ILE A 186 -1.56 7.98 -3.18
N LEU A 187 -0.93 9.03 -3.69
CA LEU A 187 -1.57 10.04 -4.55
C LEU A 187 -1.92 9.51 -5.95
N GLY A 188 -1.08 8.62 -6.48
CA GLY A 188 -1.27 8.00 -7.79
C GLY A 188 -2.13 6.75 -7.69
N TRP A 189 -1.56 5.63 -7.24
CA TRP A 189 -2.21 4.33 -7.31
C TRP A 189 -3.47 4.20 -6.45
N ARG A 190 -3.41 4.55 -5.17
CA ARG A 190 -4.56 4.38 -4.27
C ARG A 190 -5.77 5.20 -4.73
N GLU A 191 -5.56 6.45 -5.11
CA GLU A 191 -6.62 7.34 -5.61
C GLU A 191 -7.12 6.92 -7.01
N PHE A 192 -6.23 6.47 -7.88
CA PHE A 192 -6.59 5.94 -9.20
C PHE A 192 -7.47 4.70 -9.08
N ILE A 193 -7.10 3.74 -8.23
CA ILE A 193 -7.90 2.52 -8.00
C ILE A 193 -9.27 2.87 -7.40
N ARG A 194 -9.35 3.86 -6.50
CA ARG A 194 -10.64 4.37 -6.02
C ARG A 194 -11.51 4.89 -7.19
N GLY A 195 -10.91 5.66 -8.11
CA GLY A 195 -11.61 6.14 -9.29
C GLY A 195 -12.11 4.99 -10.18
N ILE A 196 -11.26 4.00 -10.46
CA ILE A 196 -11.66 2.79 -11.18
C ILE A 196 -12.81 2.07 -10.45
N TYR A 197 -12.72 1.90 -9.14
CA TYR A 197 -13.76 1.25 -8.35
C TYR A 197 -15.11 1.98 -8.47
N LEU A 198 -15.12 3.31 -8.38
CA LEU A 198 -16.34 4.12 -8.47
C LEU A 198 -16.97 4.09 -9.88
N TYR A 199 -16.16 4.16 -10.93
CA TYR A 199 -16.64 4.31 -12.32
C TYR A 199 -16.71 3.00 -13.11
N LYS A 200 -15.95 1.98 -12.72
CA LYS A 200 -15.88 0.68 -13.43
C LYS A 200 -16.00 -0.53 -12.52
N GLY A 201 -16.05 -0.38 -11.20
CA GLY A 201 -16.04 -1.50 -10.27
C GLY A 201 -17.20 -2.49 -10.46
N SER A 202 -18.41 -2.00 -10.80
CA SER A 202 -19.53 -2.88 -11.15
C SER A 202 -19.26 -3.69 -12.43
N PHE A 203 -18.73 -3.03 -13.46
CA PHE A 203 -18.35 -3.69 -14.72
C PHE A 203 -17.26 -4.75 -14.49
N GLU A 204 -16.20 -4.44 -13.76
CA GLU A 204 -15.11 -5.37 -13.49
C GLU A 204 -15.56 -6.59 -12.68
N ARG A 205 -16.38 -6.39 -11.65
CA ARG A 205 -16.88 -7.49 -10.81
C ARG A 205 -17.85 -8.43 -11.51
N THR A 206 -18.56 -7.96 -12.52
CA THR A 206 -19.60 -8.74 -13.21
C THR A 206 -19.16 -9.30 -14.58
N ARG A 207 -17.91 -9.05 -14.98
CA ARG A 207 -17.39 -9.50 -16.27
C ARG A 207 -16.27 -10.52 -16.11
N ASN A 208 -16.37 -11.57 -16.90
CA ASN A 208 -15.30 -12.53 -17.10
C ASN A 208 -14.56 -12.17 -18.40
N PHE A 209 -13.64 -11.20 -18.33
CA PHE A 209 -12.95 -10.65 -19.50
C PHE A 209 -12.20 -11.71 -20.32
N TRP A 210 -11.57 -12.68 -19.63
CA TRP A 210 -10.79 -13.76 -20.25
C TRP A 210 -11.60 -15.03 -20.55
N ASN A 211 -12.90 -15.01 -20.25
CA ASN A 211 -13.78 -16.18 -20.35
C ASN A 211 -13.23 -17.43 -19.63
N HIS A 212 -12.59 -17.25 -18.49
CA HIS A 212 -12.06 -18.35 -17.69
C HIS A 212 -13.20 -19.16 -17.07
N GLN A 213 -13.16 -20.49 -17.24
CA GLN A 213 -14.16 -21.42 -16.70
C GLN A 213 -13.60 -22.32 -15.60
N ARG A 214 -12.29 -22.39 -15.44
CA ARG A 214 -11.65 -23.20 -14.41
C ARG A 214 -11.80 -22.58 -13.04
N LYS A 215 -12.17 -23.39 -12.06
CA LYS A 215 -12.07 -22.98 -10.63
C LYS A 215 -10.61 -22.92 -10.20
N ILE A 216 -10.30 -22.02 -9.29
CA ILE A 216 -8.97 -21.95 -8.67
C ILE A 216 -8.74 -23.24 -7.87
N PRO A 217 -7.67 -24.00 -8.11
CA PRO A 217 -7.35 -25.21 -7.35
C PRO A 217 -7.12 -24.91 -5.87
N LYS A 218 -7.43 -25.89 -5.00
CA LYS A 218 -7.24 -25.77 -3.55
C LYS A 218 -5.79 -25.41 -3.17
N SER A 219 -4.82 -25.89 -3.94
CA SER A 219 -3.40 -25.61 -3.74
C SER A 219 -3.05 -24.10 -3.72
N PHE A 220 -3.86 -23.24 -4.34
CA PHE A 220 -3.70 -21.78 -4.26
C PHE A 220 -4.26 -21.17 -2.96
N TYR A 221 -5.01 -21.93 -2.18
CA TYR A 221 -5.51 -21.49 -0.88
C TYR A 221 -4.61 -21.92 0.27
N ASP A 222 -3.86 -23.01 0.12
CA ASP A 222 -3.01 -23.59 1.15
C ASP A 222 -1.50 -23.52 0.83
N GLY A 223 -1.12 -22.99 -0.33
CA GLY A 223 0.28 -22.84 -0.72
C GLY A 223 0.97 -24.16 -1.01
N THR A 224 0.28 -25.07 -1.73
CA THR A 224 0.79 -26.39 -2.13
C THR A 224 0.75 -26.59 -3.65
N THR A 225 1.01 -25.53 -4.42
CA THR A 225 1.00 -25.57 -5.88
C THR A 225 2.18 -26.34 -6.48
N GLY A 226 3.26 -26.54 -5.72
CA GLY A 226 4.55 -27.05 -6.18
C GLY A 226 5.45 -26.00 -6.84
N ILE A 227 5.00 -24.74 -6.91
CA ILE A 227 5.76 -23.60 -7.43
C ILE A 227 6.27 -22.80 -6.24
N ALA A 228 7.54 -22.99 -5.87
CA ALA A 228 8.09 -22.45 -4.63
C ALA A 228 7.82 -20.95 -4.37
N PRO A 229 7.98 -20.01 -5.32
CA PRO A 229 7.68 -18.60 -5.07
C PRO A 229 6.21 -18.36 -4.73
N ILE A 230 5.28 -19.03 -5.42
CA ILE A 230 3.83 -18.91 -5.20
C ILE A 230 3.48 -19.47 -3.83
N ASP A 231 3.94 -20.68 -3.50
CA ASP A 231 3.65 -21.35 -2.23
C ASP A 231 4.16 -20.54 -1.03
N LYS A 232 5.36 -19.95 -1.15
CA LYS A 232 5.91 -19.07 -0.11
C LYS A 232 5.12 -17.80 0.07
N THR A 233 4.71 -17.16 -1.01
CA THR A 233 3.86 -15.97 -0.96
C THR A 233 2.52 -16.27 -0.29
N ILE A 234 1.86 -17.36 -0.67
CA ILE A 234 0.59 -17.78 -0.06
C ILE A 234 0.78 -18.02 1.46
N LYS A 235 1.82 -18.75 1.86
CA LYS A 235 2.14 -19.00 3.28
C LYS A 235 2.44 -17.71 4.05
N LYS A 236 3.14 -16.75 3.46
CA LYS A 236 3.33 -15.42 4.06
C LYS A 236 1.99 -14.71 4.30
N ILE A 237 1.09 -14.74 3.30
CA ILE A 237 -0.24 -14.13 3.43
C ILE A 237 -1.06 -14.81 4.54
N LEU A 238 -1.07 -16.13 4.60
CA LEU A 238 -1.78 -16.88 5.64
C LEU A 238 -1.28 -16.53 7.04
N LYS A 239 0.01 -16.29 7.18
CA LYS A 239 0.65 -15.95 8.46
C LYS A 239 0.47 -14.49 8.88
N THR A 240 0.48 -13.55 7.93
CA THR A 240 0.56 -12.12 8.26
C THR A 240 -0.61 -11.28 7.73
N GLY A 241 -1.42 -11.82 6.84
CA GLY A 241 -2.43 -11.05 6.11
C GLY A 241 -1.85 -10.05 5.10
N TYR A 242 -0.53 -10.09 4.83
CA TYR A 242 0.15 -9.12 3.97
C TYR A 242 0.91 -9.77 2.82
N ALA A 243 0.79 -9.17 1.64
CA ALA A 243 1.70 -9.36 0.52
C ALA A 243 1.95 -8.02 -0.15
N HIS A 244 3.18 -7.71 -0.49
CA HIS A 244 3.46 -6.50 -1.25
C HIS A 244 3.06 -6.67 -2.73
N HIS A 245 3.03 -5.55 -3.48
CA HIS A 245 2.41 -5.53 -4.82
C HIS A 245 3.05 -6.50 -5.82
N ILE A 246 4.37 -6.73 -5.76
CA ILE A 246 5.05 -7.69 -6.64
C ILE A 246 4.68 -9.14 -6.32
N GLU A 247 4.45 -9.48 -5.05
CA GLU A 247 4.05 -10.84 -4.64
C GLU A 247 2.60 -11.20 -5.02
N ARG A 248 1.80 -10.23 -5.48
CA ARG A 248 0.39 -10.44 -5.85
C ARG A 248 0.18 -10.81 -7.32
N LEU A 249 1.21 -10.93 -8.10
CA LEU A 249 1.17 -11.21 -9.53
C LEU A 249 0.88 -12.69 -9.82
#